data_3455c9e1199935929fc7677c6150803f
#
_entry.id   3455c9e1199935929fc7677c6150803f
#
_cell.length_a   1.000
_cell.length_b   1.000
_cell.length_c   1.000
_cell.angle_alpha   90.00
_cell.angle_beta   90.00
_cell.angle_gamma   90.00
#
_symmetry.space_group_name_H-M   'P 1'
#
loop_
_entity.id
_entity.type
_entity.pdbx_description
1 polymer ?
#
loop_
_entity_poly.entity_id
_entity_poly.type
_entity_poly.pdbx_seq_one_letter_code
_entity_poly.pdbx_strand_id
1 'polypeptide(L)'
;MTVTDETIVLRTFADAKDAYRAKDLRQSLYDEGEVVMDGVLVNLHGDEHRNRRRVENRMFRRDVFDQYERALFPAVTERTVAPHLAAGKVDLVHLGHELMLNLAALTAGIDRPKGTVEETARLGEYNAKFIQGATLAHSTGDKDAQRVAIARALEEWDAEFLAPSVARRRVLLDREAAGEDVEVPRDVLATLLRHHDELDLDDGVVRREVAFFLLAGAHTSATAFVRAIDHILGWLERHPEDAAAVREDALFMQRCVHETVRLNPSSPTGRRRALAPVTLRSGVHIPQGATVVIDLQALNRDP
;
A
#
# COMPACT_ATOMS: atom_id res chain seq x y z
N MET A 1 28.27 -4.95 22.77
CA MET A 1 27.20 -3.96 22.97
C MET A 1 25.90 -4.73 23.18
N THR A 2 25.26 -4.53 24.33
CA THR A 2 24.02 -5.23 24.67
C THR A 2 22.90 -4.59 23.80
N VAL A 3 22.33 -5.35 22.89
CA VAL A 3 21.11 -4.94 22.18
C VAL A 3 19.99 -4.93 23.21
N THR A 4 19.41 -3.77 23.49
CA THR A 4 18.30 -3.66 24.42
C THR A 4 17.01 -4.03 23.71
N ASP A 5 16.23 -4.92 24.32
CA ASP A 5 14.85 -5.28 23.87
C ASP A 5 13.81 -4.25 24.36
N GLU A 6 14.25 -3.03 24.61
CA GLU A 6 13.41 -1.96 25.11
C GLU A 6 12.42 -1.49 24.04
N THR A 7 11.15 -1.38 24.43
CA THR A 7 10.08 -0.84 23.57
C THR A 7 9.62 0.50 24.12
N ILE A 8 9.72 1.54 23.28
CA ILE A 8 9.28 2.91 23.59
C ILE A 8 8.04 3.20 22.75
N VAL A 9 6.96 3.66 23.40
CA VAL A 9 5.70 3.99 22.72
C VAL A 9 5.52 5.50 22.69
N LEU A 10 5.39 6.05 21.46
CA LEU A 10 5.14 7.47 21.23
C LEU A 10 3.66 7.69 20.95
N ARG A 11 3.03 8.61 21.67
CA ARG A 11 1.60 8.93 21.57
C ARG A 11 1.30 10.40 21.28
N THR A 12 2.31 11.27 21.23
CA THR A 12 2.15 12.68 20.89
C THR A 12 2.52 12.95 19.45
N PHE A 13 1.85 13.87 18.80
CA PHE A 13 2.16 14.27 17.42
C PHE A 13 3.59 14.81 17.30
N ALA A 14 4.04 15.59 18.29
CA ALA A 14 5.38 16.18 18.28
C ALA A 14 6.47 15.11 18.31
N ASP A 15 6.38 14.12 19.20
CA ASP A 15 7.37 13.05 19.29
C ASP A 15 7.37 12.15 18.06
N ALA A 16 6.18 11.80 17.56
CA ALA A 16 6.04 11.02 16.34
C ALA A 16 6.68 11.73 15.13
N LYS A 17 6.45 13.04 15.00
CA LYS A 17 7.02 13.87 13.94
C LYS A 17 8.55 13.91 14.00
N ASP A 18 9.13 14.03 15.20
CA ASP A 18 10.57 13.99 15.41
C ASP A 18 11.12 12.59 15.09
N ALA A 19 10.47 11.52 15.56
CA ALA A 19 10.87 10.15 15.29
C ALA A 19 10.83 9.80 13.79
N TYR A 20 9.81 10.25 13.04
CA TYR A 20 9.75 10.05 11.59
C TYR A 20 10.83 10.80 10.81
N ARG A 21 11.42 11.85 11.37
CA ARG A 21 12.51 12.64 10.78
C ARG A 21 13.90 12.17 11.20
N ALA A 22 13.98 11.39 12.27
CA ALA A 22 15.25 10.89 12.78
C ALA A 22 15.83 9.84 11.83
N LYS A 23 16.96 10.17 11.19
CA LYS A 23 17.66 9.31 10.23
C LYS A 23 18.17 7.99 10.84
N ASP A 24 18.37 7.96 12.16
CA ASP A 24 18.83 6.77 12.86
C ASP A 24 17.68 5.89 13.40
N LEU A 25 16.43 6.21 13.04
CA LEU A 25 15.24 5.40 13.28
C LEU A 25 14.74 4.80 11.96
N ARG A 26 15.19 3.56 11.63
CA ARG A 26 14.71 2.90 10.42
C ARG A 26 13.33 2.26 10.61
N GLN A 27 12.60 2.11 9.52
CA GLN A 27 11.37 1.33 9.46
C GLN A 27 11.65 -0.13 9.87
N SER A 28 10.80 -0.74 10.71
CA SER A 28 10.97 -2.10 11.21
C SER A 28 9.66 -2.90 11.36
N LEU A 29 8.56 -2.38 10.84
CA LEU A 29 7.26 -3.05 10.96
C LEU A 29 7.23 -4.40 10.23
N TYR A 30 7.99 -4.50 9.13
CA TYR A 30 7.97 -5.64 8.23
C TYR A 30 9.23 -6.52 8.31
N ASP A 31 10.06 -6.36 9.35
CA ASP A 31 11.32 -7.12 9.50
C ASP A 31 11.09 -8.64 9.51
N GLU A 32 9.99 -9.12 10.08
CA GLU A 32 9.65 -10.55 10.08
C GLU A 32 9.05 -11.06 8.78
N GLY A 33 8.69 -10.15 7.89
CA GLY A 33 8.02 -10.41 6.61
C GLY A 33 8.95 -10.52 5.41
N GLU A 34 10.23 -10.83 5.60
CA GLU A 34 11.27 -10.87 4.55
C GLU A 34 10.84 -11.62 3.29
N VAL A 35 10.08 -12.70 3.42
CA VAL A 35 9.58 -13.50 2.29
C VAL A 35 8.88 -12.65 1.20
N VAL A 36 8.20 -11.57 1.59
CA VAL A 36 7.52 -10.62 0.67
C VAL A 36 8.17 -9.24 0.68
N MET A 37 8.88 -8.90 1.75
CA MET A 37 9.30 -7.52 2.04
C MET A 37 10.80 -7.28 1.92
N ASP A 38 11.62 -8.29 1.62
CA ASP A 38 13.05 -8.13 1.43
C ASP A 38 13.38 -7.32 0.17
N GLY A 39 14.20 -6.29 0.31
CA GLY A 39 14.58 -5.37 -0.77
C GLY A 39 13.46 -4.44 -1.26
N VAL A 40 12.27 -4.48 -0.64
CA VAL A 40 11.14 -3.59 -0.96
C VAL A 40 11.43 -2.18 -0.42
N LEU A 41 11.05 -1.15 -1.19
CA LEU A 41 11.32 0.25 -0.88
C LEU A 41 11.02 0.64 0.58
N VAL A 42 9.90 0.19 1.13
CA VAL A 42 9.48 0.53 2.49
C VAL A 42 10.43 0.00 3.57
N ASN A 43 11.19 -1.05 3.28
CA ASN A 43 12.19 -1.64 4.19
C ASN A 43 13.62 -1.12 3.97
N LEU A 44 13.86 -0.41 2.87
CA LEU A 44 15.15 0.21 2.59
C LEU A 44 15.43 1.37 3.54
N HIS A 45 16.71 1.70 3.71
CA HIS A 45 17.17 2.80 4.55
C HIS A 45 18.32 3.55 3.89
N GLY A 46 18.55 4.80 4.32
CA GLY A 46 19.71 5.59 3.89
C GLY A 46 19.71 5.92 2.39
N ASP A 47 20.86 5.76 1.75
CA ASP A 47 21.07 6.13 0.34
C ASP A 47 20.31 5.21 -0.62
N GLU A 48 20.24 3.94 -0.33
CA GLU A 48 19.49 2.97 -1.13
C GLU A 48 18.01 3.34 -1.19
N HIS A 49 17.39 3.62 -0.04
CA HIS A 49 16.02 4.13 0.01
C HIS A 49 15.86 5.41 -0.81
N ARG A 50 16.80 6.38 -0.68
CA ARG A 50 16.71 7.66 -1.41
C ARG A 50 16.78 7.47 -2.92
N ASN A 51 17.67 6.61 -3.39
CA ASN A 51 17.86 6.33 -4.82
C ASN A 51 16.63 5.64 -5.41
N ARG A 52 16.13 4.59 -4.76
CA ARG A 52 14.91 3.89 -5.17
C ARG A 52 13.69 4.82 -5.14
N ARG A 53 13.49 5.54 -4.05
CA ARG A 53 12.37 6.48 -3.88
C ARG A 53 12.34 7.57 -4.94
N ARG A 54 13.50 8.08 -5.37
CA ARG A 54 13.59 9.10 -6.43
C ARG A 54 12.99 8.61 -7.75
N VAL A 55 13.19 7.35 -8.09
CA VAL A 55 12.63 6.75 -9.31
C VAL A 55 11.15 6.47 -9.15
N GLU A 56 10.76 5.81 -8.07
CA GLU A 56 9.37 5.43 -7.83
C GLU A 56 8.46 6.63 -7.59
N ASN A 57 8.97 7.77 -7.08
CA ASN A 57 8.23 9.01 -6.97
C ASN A 57 7.70 9.55 -8.31
N ARG A 58 8.22 9.09 -9.45
CA ARG A 58 7.71 9.47 -10.79
C ARG A 58 6.26 9.04 -10.98
N MET A 59 5.84 7.96 -10.32
CA MET A 59 4.45 7.49 -10.34
C MET A 59 3.48 8.38 -9.56
N PHE A 60 4.00 9.18 -8.63
CA PHE A 60 3.23 10.11 -7.80
C PHE A 60 3.27 11.55 -8.33
N ARG A 61 3.63 11.74 -9.60
CA ARG A 61 3.59 13.05 -10.25
C ARG A 61 2.16 13.47 -10.53
N ARG A 62 1.93 14.77 -10.57
CA ARG A 62 0.60 15.35 -10.76
C ARG A 62 -0.08 14.86 -12.05
N ASP A 63 0.66 14.81 -13.13
CA ASP A 63 0.15 14.34 -14.43
C ASP A 63 -0.24 12.85 -14.44
N VAL A 64 0.43 12.02 -13.64
CA VAL A 64 0.07 10.60 -13.45
C VAL A 64 -1.20 10.50 -12.61
N PHE A 65 -1.28 11.26 -11.51
CA PHE A 65 -2.49 11.31 -10.68
C PHE A 65 -3.72 11.78 -11.48
N ASP A 66 -3.57 12.83 -12.29
CA ASP A 66 -4.68 13.35 -13.10
C ASP A 66 -5.22 12.28 -14.09
N GLN A 67 -4.34 11.45 -14.66
CA GLN A 67 -4.75 10.32 -15.52
C GLN A 67 -5.51 9.25 -14.74
N TYR A 68 -4.99 8.85 -13.57
CA TYR A 68 -5.64 7.86 -12.71
C TYR A 68 -6.99 8.35 -12.19
N GLU A 69 -7.03 9.56 -11.64
CA GLU A 69 -8.22 10.15 -11.02
C GLU A 69 -9.34 10.39 -12.03
N ARG A 70 -9.00 10.88 -13.23
CA ARG A 70 -10.01 11.32 -14.21
C ARG A 70 -10.41 10.28 -15.24
N ALA A 71 -9.57 9.30 -15.50
CA ALA A 71 -9.82 8.32 -16.55
C ALA A 71 -9.84 6.87 -16.02
N LEU A 72 -8.78 6.44 -15.38
CA LEU A 72 -8.59 5.02 -15.10
C LEU A 72 -9.42 4.54 -13.90
N PHE A 73 -9.39 5.27 -12.79
CA PHE A 73 -10.15 4.91 -11.58
C PHE A 73 -11.66 4.95 -11.79
N PRO A 74 -12.25 6.00 -12.43
CA PRO A 74 -13.68 6.00 -12.72
C PRO A 74 -14.11 4.80 -13.55
N ALA A 75 -13.39 4.45 -14.61
CA ALA A 75 -13.72 3.32 -15.47
C ALA A 75 -13.66 1.95 -14.74
N VAL A 76 -12.67 1.76 -13.86
CA VAL A 76 -12.57 0.54 -13.05
C VAL A 76 -13.68 0.51 -12.00
N THR A 77 -13.96 1.65 -11.35
CA THR A 77 -15.01 1.76 -10.33
C THR A 77 -16.38 1.45 -10.92
N GLU A 78 -16.73 2.08 -12.05
CA GLU A 78 -18.01 1.84 -12.73
C GLU A 78 -18.20 0.36 -13.07
N ARG A 79 -17.20 -0.26 -13.69
CA ARG A 79 -17.25 -1.69 -14.05
C ARG A 79 -17.39 -2.60 -12.84
N THR A 80 -16.69 -2.29 -11.72
CA THR A 80 -16.75 -3.10 -10.51
C THR A 80 -18.09 -2.94 -9.78
N VAL A 81 -18.65 -1.73 -9.74
CA VAL A 81 -19.88 -1.43 -8.99
C VAL A 81 -21.15 -1.81 -9.76
N ALA A 82 -21.14 -1.78 -11.10
CA ALA A 82 -22.33 -2.01 -11.92
C ALA A 82 -23.11 -3.31 -11.59
N PRO A 83 -22.49 -4.49 -11.40
CA PRO A 83 -23.22 -5.70 -11.02
C PRO A 83 -23.95 -5.58 -9.67
N HIS A 84 -23.35 -4.90 -8.71
CA HIS A 84 -23.93 -4.67 -7.38
C HIS A 84 -25.11 -3.71 -7.42
N LEU A 85 -25.04 -2.66 -8.26
CA LEU A 85 -26.17 -1.76 -8.50
C LEU A 85 -27.35 -2.51 -9.13
N ALA A 86 -27.09 -3.38 -10.10
CA ALA A 86 -28.13 -4.21 -10.72
C ALA A 86 -28.79 -5.16 -9.71
N ALA A 87 -28.04 -5.69 -8.75
CA ALA A 87 -28.56 -6.54 -7.68
C ALA A 87 -29.35 -5.79 -6.60
N GLY A 88 -29.24 -4.45 -6.55
CA GLY A 88 -29.94 -3.58 -5.58
C GLY A 88 -29.47 -3.67 -4.14
N LYS A 89 -28.43 -4.48 -3.88
CA LYS A 89 -27.81 -4.64 -2.55
C LYS A 89 -26.35 -5.07 -2.68
N VAL A 90 -25.54 -4.76 -1.69
CA VAL A 90 -24.13 -5.17 -1.66
C VAL A 90 -23.66 -5.38 -0.22
N ASP A 91 -22.77 -6.34 -0.02
CA ASP A 91 -21.89 -6.37 1.14
C ASP A 91 -20.77 -5.35 0.92
N LEU A 92 -20.75 -4.30 1.75
CA LEU A 92 -19.81 -3.19 1.59
C LEU A 92 -18.35 -3.63 1.81
N VAL A 93 -18.11 -4.61 2.69
CA VAL A 93 -16.76 -5.13 2.94
C VAL A 93 -16.26 -5.88 1.71
N HIS A 94 -17.10 -6.73 1.14
CA HIS A 94 -16.78 -7.48 -0.08
C HIS A 94 -16.51 -6.51 -1.26
N LEU A 95 -17.41 -5.57 -1.51
CA LEU A 95 -17.24 -4.55 -2.56
C LEU A 95 -15.95 -3.74 -2.35
N GLY A 96 -15.67 -3.32 -1.11
CA GLY A 96 -14.46 -2.55 -0.80
C GLY A 96 -13.19 -3.31 -1.14
N HIS A 97 -13.12 -4.59 -0.78
CA HIS A 97 -11.97 -5.45 -1.13
C HIS A 97 -11.85 -5.68 -2.62
N GLU A 98 -12.95 -5.98 -3.32
CA GLU A 98 -12.96 -6.18 -4.77
C GLU A 98 -12.52 -4.92 -5.51
N LEU A 99 -13.13 -3.78 -5.20
CA LEU A 99 -12.84 -2.49 -5.84
C LEU A 99 -11.39 -2.08 -5.63
N MET A 100 -10.91 -2.11 -4.39
CA MET A 100 -9.55 -1.66 -4.10
C MET A 100 -8.50 -2.64 -4.62
N LEU A 101 -8.79 -3.93 -4.70
CA LEU A 101 -7.92 -4.90 -5.38
C LEU A 101 -7.82 -4.60 -6.88
N ASN A 102 -8.95 -4.28 -7.53
CA ASN A 102 -8.99 -3.92 -8.93
C ASN A 102 -8.17 -2.65 -9.23
N LEU A 103 -8.28 -1.62 -8.38
CA LEU A 103 -7.52 -0.38 -8.50
C LEU A 103 -6.02 -0.60 -8.19
N ALA A 104 -5.71 -1.39 -7.17
CA ALA A 104 -4.33 -1.72 -6.81
C ALA A 104 -3.63 -2.55 -7.90
N ALA A 105 -4.32 -3.52 -8.50
CA ALA A 105 -3.78 -4.30 -9.61
C ALA A 105 -3.43 -3.40 -10.81
N LEU A 106 -4.31 -2.45 -11.14
CA LEU A 106 -4.07 -1.47 -12.20
C LEU A 106 -2.81 -0.64 -11.92
N THR A 107 -2.67 -0.10 -10.70
CA THR A 107 -1.53 0.75 -10.34
C THR A 107 -0.23 -0.03 -10.15
N ALA A 108 -0.30 -1.26 -9.65
CA ALA A 108 0.85 -2.15 -9.53
C ALA A 108 1.36 -2.66 -10.89
N GLY A 109 0.52 -2.63 -11.93
CA GLY A 109 0.86 -3.12 -13.26
C GLY A 109 0.54 -4.59 -13.47
N ILE A 110 -0.39 -5.14 -12.70
CA ILE A 110 -0.86 -6.52 -12.84
C ILE A 110 -2.04 -6.57 -13.80
N ASP A 111 -1.82 -7.21 -14.93
CA ASP A 111 -2.85 -7.40 -15.93
C ASP A 111 -3.79 -8.56 -15.57
N ARG A 112 -5.05 -8.36 -15.89
CA ARG A 112 -6.11 -9.34 -15.75
C ARG A 112 -6.81 -9.49 -17.08
N PRO A 113 -6.24 -10.27 -18.01
CA PRO A 113 -6.70 -10.33 -19.40
C PRO A 113 -8.10 -10.93 -19.56
N LYS A 114 -8.54 -11.77 -18.62
CA LYS A 114 -9.89 -12.34 -18.64
C LYS A 114 -10.92 -11.36 -18.08
N GLY A 115 -10.55 -10.54 -17.11
CA GLY A 115 -11.42 -9.57 -16.44
C GLY A 115 -12.62 -10.21 -15.73
N THR A 116 -12.52 -11.52 -15.37
CA THR A 116 -13.61 -12.25 -14.75
C THR A 116 -13.56 -12.14 -13.22
N VAL A 117 -14.69 -12.47 -12.59
CA VAL A 117 -14.81 -12.52 -11.13
C VAL A 117 -13.85 -13.57 -10.54
N GLU A 118 -13.73 -14.72 -11.21
CA GLU A 118 -12.83 -15.80 -10.78
C GLU A 118 -11.37 -15.39 -10.84
N GLU A 119 -10.95 -14.67 -11.90
CA GLU A 119 -9.59 -14.12 -12.00
C GLU A 119 -9.31 -13.11 -10.89
N THR A 120 -10.27 -12.24 -10.59
CA THR A 120 -10.16 -11.27 -9.49
C THR A 120 -10.10 -11.99 -8.13
N ALA A 121 -10.94 -13.01 -7.90
CA ALA A 121 -10.93 -13.80 -6.67
C ALA A 121 -9.58 -14.51 -6.48
N ARG A 122 -9.03 -15.11 -7.56
CA ARG A 122 -7.72 -15.77 -7.52
C ARG A 122 -6.60 -14.79 -7.17
N LEU A 123 -6.59 -13.59 -7.76
CA LEU A 123 -5.64 -12.53 -7.38
C LEU A 123 -5.81 -12.12 -5.90
N GLY A 124 -7.05 -12.08 -5.42
CA GLY A 124 -7.37 -11.81 -4.02
C GLY A 124 -6.81 -12.86 -3.04
N GLU A 125 -6.82 -14.13 -3.42
CA GLU A 125 -6.20 -15.21 -2.61
C GLU A 125 -4.70 -15.00 -2.44
N TYR A 126 -3.98 -14.64 -3.52
CA TYR A 126 -2.56 -14.31 -3.45
C TYR A 126 -2.31 -13.06 -2.62
N ASN A 127 -3.10 -12.01 -2.84
CA ASN A 127 -2.98 -10.77 -2.07
C ASN A 127 -3.17 -11.02 -0.56
N ALA A 128 -4.10 -11.88 -0.16
CA ALA A 128 -4.29 -12.27 1.23
C ALA A 128 -3.04 -12.98 1.82
N LYS A 129 -2.36 -13.81 1.02
CA LYS A 129 -1.07 -14.42 1.40
C LYS A 129 0.04 -13.38 1.57
N PHE A 130 0.10 -12.39 0.69
CA PHE A 130 1.08 -11.31 0.80
C PHE A 130 0.85 -10.44 2.04
N ILE A 131 -0.41 -10.12 2.36
CA ILE A 131 -0.77 -9.43 3.60
C ILE A 131 -0.35 -10.25 4.82
N GLN A 132 -0.63 -11.56 4.82
CA GLN A 132 -0.18 -12.46 5.89
C GLN A 132 1.35 -12.43 6.04
N GLY A 133 2.09 -12.44 4.93
CA GLY A 133 3.55 -12.34 4.91
C GLY A 133 4.05 -11.02 5.48
N ALA A 134 3.53 -9.90 5.03
CA ALA A 134 3.91 -8.57 5.52
C ALA A 134 3.59 -8.38 7.01
N THR A 135 2.55 -9.02 7.51
CA THR A 135 2.09 -8.93 8.92
C THR A 135 2.50 -10.13 9.78
N LEU A 136 3.48 -10.90 9.37
CA LEU A 136 3.92 -12.14 10.04
C LEU A 136 4.32 -11.93 11.50
N ALA A 137 4.81 -10.72 11.86
CA ALA A 137 5.09 -10.33 13.24
C ALA A 137 3.89 -10.50 14.18
N HIS A 138 2.67 -10.38 13.66
CA HIS A 138 1.42 -10.50 14.44
C HIS A 138 0.82 -11.91 14.42
N SER A 139 1.44 -12.84 13.69
CA SER A 139 0.95 -14.22 13.65
C SER A 139 1.28 -14.97 14.93
N THR A 140 0.31 -15.75 15.41
CA THR A 140 0.44 -16.64 16.59
C THR A 140 0.68 -18.11 16.20
N GLY A 141 0.63 -18.44 14.89
CA GLY A 141 0.84 -19.80 14.39
C GLY A 141 2.31 -20.11 14.07
N ASP A 142 2.55 -21.27 13.49
CA ASP A 142 3.88 -21.68 13.00
C ASP A 142 4.33 -20.72 11.87
N LYS A 143 5.25 -19.82 12.20
CA LYS A 143 5.75 -18.80 11.27
C LYS A 143 6.57 -19.41 10.14
N ASP A 144 7.28 -20.51 10.38
CA ASP A 144 8.12 -21.14 9.36
C ASP A 144 7.27 -21.85 8.31
N ALA A 145 6.23 -22.57 8.74
CA ALA A 145 5.25 -23.15 7.82
C ALA A 145 4.53 -22.06 7.03
N GLN A 146 4.23 -20.92 7.66
CA GLN A 146 3.61 -19.78 6.96
C GLN A 146 4.56 -19.16 5.94
N ARG A 147 5.85 -18.97 6.24
CA ARG A 147 6.85 -18.47 5.28
C ARG A 147 6.94 -19.36 4.04
N VAL A 148 6.97 -20.67 4.23
CA VAL A 148 7.00 -21.63 3.11
C VAL A 148 5.73 -21.50 2.25
N ALA A 149 4.55 -21.45 2.87
CA ALA A 149 3.30 -21.28 2.14
C ALA A 149 3.19 -19.96 1.38
N ILE A 150 3.72 -18.88 1.95
CA ILE A 150 3.74 -17.54 1.34
C ILE A 150 4.75 -17.49 0.17
N ALA A 151 5.95 -18.06 0.34
CA ALA A 151 6.93 -18.15 -0.73
C ALA A 151 6.37 -18.91 -1.93
N ARG A 152 5.72 -20.03 -1.70
CA ARG A 152 5.04 -20.78 -2.76
C ARG A 152 3.94 -19.95 -3.44
N ALA A 153 3.11 -19.24 -2.67
CA ALA A 153 2.08 -18.37 -3.23
C ALA A 153 2.68 -17.23 -4.09
N LEU A 154 3.84 -16.70 -3.70
CA LEU A 154 4.55 -15.68 -4.46
C LEU A 154 5.07 -16.23 -5.81
N GLU A 155 5.56 -17.47 -5.84
CA GLU A 155 5.99 -18.15 -7.07
C GLU A 155 4.82 -18.48 -8.00
N GLU A 156 3.72 -18.99 -7.45
CA GLU A 156 2.50 -19.30 -8.21
C GLU A 156 1.89 -18.02 -8.80
N TRP A 157 1.82 -16.94 -8.02
CA TRP A 157 1.33 -15.64 -8.48
C TRP A 157 2.25 -15.03 -9.55
N ASP A 158 3.57 -15.17 -9.40
CA ASP A 158 4.52 -14.72 -10.41
C ASP A 158 4.22 -15.39 -11.75
N ALA A 159 4.13 -16.71 -11.78
CA ALA A 159 3.85 -17.46 -13.00
C ALA A 159 2.48 -17.13 -13.61
N GLU A 160 1.45 -16.94 -12.78
CA GLU A 160 0.07 -16.74 -13.23
C GLU A 160 -0.22 -15.30 -13.68
N PHE A 161 0.31 -14.28 -12.96
CA PHE A 161 -0.04 -12.87 -13.15
C PHE A 161 1.14 -11.97 -13.49
N LEU A 162 2.26 -12.07 -12.76
CA LEU A 162 3.36 -11.12 -12.91
C LEU A 162 4.15 -11.37 -14.19
N ALA A 163 4.61 -12.59 -14.44
CA ALA A 163 5.43 -12.90 -15.61
C ALA A 163 4.71 -12.57 -16.93
N PRO A 164 3.41 -12.85 -17.14
CA PRO A 164 2.69 -12.37 -18.31
C PRO A 164 2.61 -10.84 -18.38
N SER A 165 2.47 -10.16 -17.23
CA SER A 165 2.44 -8.69 -17.17
C SER A 165 3.79 -8.08 -17.51
N VAL A 166 4.89 -8.66 -17.01
CA VAL A 166 6.28 -8.30 -17.36
C VAL A 166 6.52 -8.44 -18.86
N ALA A 167 6.14 -9.58 -19.44
CA ALA A 167 6.33 -9.83 -20.87
C ALA A 167 5.65 -8.76 -21.73
N ARG A 168 4.41 -8.38 -21.38
CA ARG A 168 3.70 -7.31 -22.10
C ARG A 168 4.36 -5.93 -21.93
N ARG A 169 4.81 -5.56 -20.72
CA ARG A 169 5.50 -4.27 -20.51
C ARG A 169 6.82 -4.21 -21.26
N ARG A 170 7.60 -5.29 -21.25
CA ARG A 170 8.86 -5.35 -22.02
C ARG A 170 8.63 -5.11 -23.51
N VAL A 171 7.64 -5.77 -24.12
CA VAL A 171 7.28 -5.53 -25.52
C VAL A 171 6.92 -4.06 -25.78
N LEU A 172 6.14 -3.42 -24.91
CA LEU A 172 5.78 -2.01 -25.07
C LEU A 172 6.99 -1.08 -24.91
N LEU A 173 7.86 -1.36 -23.94
CA LEU A 173 9.09 -0.59 -23.72
C LEU A 173 10.07 -0.72 -24.88
N ASP A 174 10.21 -1.91 -25.46
CA ASP A 174 11.07 -2.17 -26.63
C ASP A 174 10.54 -1.41 -27.86
N ARG A 175 9.23 -1.41 -28.07
CA ARG A 175 8.59 -0.66 -29.17
C ARG A 175 8.74 0.85 -28.99
N GLU A 176 8.55 1.36 -27.77
CA GLU A 176 8.80 2.78 -27.44
C GLU A 176 10.26 3.15 -27.72
N ALA A 177 11.22 2.30 -27.31
CA ALA A 177 12.66 2.50 -27.56
C ALA A 177 13.01 2.47 -29.04
N ALA A 178 12.26 1.70 -29.85
CA ALA A 178 12.38 1.68 -31.31
C ALA A 178 11.75 2.92 -31.99
N GLY A 179 11.14 3.84 -31.24
CA GLY A 179 10.52 5.07 -31.75
C GLY A 179 9.10 4.87 -32.27
N GLU A 180 8.45 3.75 -31.91
CA GLU A 180 7.05 3.55 -32.24
C GLU A 180 6.13 4.38 -31.33
N ASP A 181 5.02 4.87 -31.87
CA ASP A 181 3.98 5.56 -31.10
C ASP A 181 3.12 4.54 -30.34
N VAL A 182 3.55 4.20 -29.14
CA VAL A 182 2.87 3.24 -28.26
C VAL A 182 2.65 3.84 -26.86
N GLU A 183 1.51 3.59 -26.28
CA GLU A 183 1.21 4.00 -24.92
C GLU A 183 1.72 2.93 -23.93
N VAL A 184 2.81 3.24 -23.21
CA VAL A 184 3.28 2.41 -22.11
C VAL A 184 2.52 2.78 -20.82
N PRO A 185 1.90 1.82 -20.12
CA PRO A 185 1.23 2.11 -18.87
C PRO A 185 2.14 2.81 -17.85
N ARG A 186 1.59 3.77 -17.12
CA ARG A 186 2.32 4.54 -16.09
C ARG A 186 2.16 3.88 -14.72
N ASP A 187 2.42 2.57 -14.64
CA ASP A 187 2.27 1.77 -13.43
C ASP A 187 3.63 1.44 -12.77
N VAL A 188 3.58 0.78 -11.60
CA VAL A 188 4.77 0.38 -10.84
C VAL A 188 5.67 -0.50 -11.68
N LEU A 189 5.10 -1.56 -12.26
CA LEU A 189 5.86 -2.55 -13.02
C LEU A 189 6.60 -1.92 -14.20
N ALA A 190 5.90 -1.11 -15.02
CA ALA A 190 6.53 -0.41 -16.15
C ALA A 190 7.63 0.56 -15.68
N THR A 191 7.43 1.23 -14.54
CA THR A 191 8.43 2.14 -13.98
C THR A 191 9.68 1.37 -13.52
N LEU A 192 9.52 0.26 -12.83
CA LEU A 192 10.65 -0.57 -12.37
C LEU A 192 11.42 -1.18 -13.55
N LEU A 193 10.71 -1.72 -14.54
CA LEU A 193 11.33 -2.32 -15.72
C LEU A 193 12.10 -1.27 -16.56
N ARG A 194 11.58 -0.06 -16.72
CA ARG A 194 12.25 1.04 -17.45
C ARG A 194 13.55 1.48 -16.79
N HIS A 195 13.64 1.36 -15.46
CA HIS A 195 14.77 1.80 -14.65
C HIS A 195 15.55 0.62 -14.02
N HIS A 196 15.31 -0.59 -14.49
CA HIS A 196 15.89 -1.81 -13.97
C HIS A 196 17.41 -1.73 -13.85
N ASP A 197 18.09 -1.36 -14.93
CA ASP A 197 19.54 -1.24 -14.96
C ASP A 197 20.07 -0.04 -14.15
N GLU A 198 19.35 1.10 -14.15
CA GLU A 198 19.70 2.30 -13.34
C GLU A 198 19.69 1.97 -11.84
N LEU A 199 18.81 1.10 -11.41
CA LEU A 199 18.59 0.75 -10.00
C LEU A 199 19.27 -0.55 -9.59
N ASP A 200 19.91 -1.26 -10.51
CA ASP A 200 20.55 -2.59 -10.30
C ASP A 200 19.58 -3.56 -9.57
N LEU A 201 18.36 -3.68 -10.11
CA LEU A 201 17.31 -4.53 -9.52
C LEU A 201 17.46 -5.97 -10.00
N ASP A 202 17.38 -6.92 -9.08
CA ASP A 202 17.09 -8.30 -9.45
C ASP A 202 15.58 -8.54 -9.66
N ASP A 203 15.24 -9.55 -10.46
CA ASP A 203 13.84 -9.90 -10.74
C ASP A 203 13.07 -10.28 -9.47
N GLY A 204 13.74 -10.79 -8.44
CA GLY A 204 13.13 -11.11 -7.15
C GLY A 204 12.72 -9.86 -6.38
N VAL A 205 13.52 -8.78 -6.46
CA VAL A 205 13.14 -7.48 -5.87
C VAL A 205 11.97 -6.88 -6.64
N VAL A 206 11.99 -6.89 -7.99
CA VAL A 206 10.87 -6.40 -8.80
C VAL A 206 9.58 -7.14 -8.43
N ARG A 207 9.64 -8.47 -8.31
CA ARG A 207 8.52 -9.32 -7.92
C ARG A 207 7.94 -8.90 -6.56
N ARG A 208 8.79 -8.76 -5.54
CA ARG A 208 8.36 -8.36 -4.19
C ARG A 208 7.85 -6.93 -4.14
N GLU A 209 8.46 -6.00 -4.88
CA GLU A 209 8.02 -4.61 -4.96
C GLU A 209 6.61 -4.52 -5.55
N VAL A 210 6.33 -5.20 -6.66
CA VAL A 210 4.99 -5.22 -7.26
C VAL A 210 3.97 -5.88 -6.34
N ALA A 211 4.32 -7.00 -5.68
CA ALA A 211 3.47 -7.64 -4.69
C ALA A 211 3.18 -6.72 -3.50
N PHE A 212 4.18 -5.93 -3.06
CA PHE A 212 4.01 -4.93 -2.00
C PHE A 212 3.05 -3.82 -2.42
N PHE A 213 3.20 -3.24 -3.61
CA PHE A 213 2.27 -2.21 -4.09
C PHE A 213 0.84 -2.75 -4.20
N LEU A 214 0.67 -4.00 -4.62
CA LEU A 214 -0.64 -4.65 -4.67
C LEU A 214 -1.26 -4.77 -3.28
N LEU A 215 -0.55 -5.35 -2.31
CA LEU A 215 -1.07 -5.55 -0.95
C LEU A 215 -1.30 -4.23 -0.21
N ALA A 216 -0.38 -3.27 -0.34
CA ALA A 216 -0.47 -1.98 0.32
C ALA A 216 -1.64 -1.15 -0.20
N GLY A 217 -1.83 -1.12 -1.52
CA GLY A 217 -2.91 -0.40 -2.17
C GLY A 217 -4.29 -1.01 -1.91
N ALA A 218 -4.42 -2.33 -1.99
CA ALA A 218 -5.71 -3.00 -1.87
C ALA A 218 -6.24 -2.98 -0.43
N HIS A 219 -5.47 -3.49 0.54
CA HIS A 219 -5.98 -3.75 1.88
C HIS A 219 -6.28 -2.49 2.69
N THR A 220 -5.34 -1.54 2.72
CA THR A 220 -5.49 -0.33 3.50
C THR A 220 -6.59 0.58 2.97
N SER A 221 -6.68 0.67 1.63
CA SER A 221 -7.71 1.45 0.96
C SER A 221 -9.10 0.83 1.11
N ALA A 222 -9.25 -0.50 1.05
CA ALA A 222 -10.52 -1.17 1.32
C ALA A 222 -11.02 -0.89 2.73
N THR A 223 -10.13 -0.96 3.73
CA THR A 223 -10.47 -0.63 5.12
C THR A 223 -10.91 0.84 5.26
N ALA A 224 -10.19 1.77 4.64
CA ALA A 224 -10.54 3.19 4.67
C ALA A 224 -11.87 3.48 3.97
N PHE A 225 -12.11 2.86 2.80
CA PHE A 225 -13.33 2.98 2.01
C PHE A 225 -14.57 2.54 2.81
N VAL A 226 -14.53 1.32 3.37
CA VAL A 226 -15.65 0.78 4.16
C VAL A 226 -15.96 1.69 5.35
N ARG A 227 -14.93 2.10 6.10
CA ARG A 227 -15.10 3.00 7.24
C ARG A 227 -15.62 4.38 6.85
N ALA A 228 -15.16 4.92 5.71
CA ALA A 228 -15.63 6.23 5.25
C ALA A 228 -17.11 6.20 4.90
N ILE A 229 -17.57 5.16 4.21
CA ILE A 229 -19.00 5.01 3.88
C ILE A 229 -19.84 4.83 5.14
N ASP A 230 -19.41 3.97 6.07
CA ASP A 230 -20.10 3.75 7.35
C ASP A 230 -20.24 5.08 8.14
N HIS A 231 -19.15 5.83 8.25
CA HIS A 231 -19.17 7.14 8.94
C HIS A 231 -20.06 8.17 8.23
N ILE A 232 -20.04 8.22 6.91
CA ILE A 232 -20.86 9.15 6.13
C ILE A 232 -22.35 8.80 6.28
N LEU A 233 -22.70 7.52 6.18
CA LEU A 233 -24.10 7.10 6.38
C LEU A 233 -24.57 7.40 7.80
N GLY A 234 -23.80 7.07 8.83
CA GLY A 234 -24.12 7.42 10.21
C GLY A 234 -24.13 8.93 10.50
N TRP A 235 -23.38 9.74 9.73
CA TRP A 235 -23.48 11.19 9.77
C TRP A 235 -24.80 11.68 9.18
N LEU A 236 -25.18 11.19 8.00
CA LEU A 236 -26.40 11.58 7.30
C LEU A 236 -27.68 11.21 8.03
N GLU A 237 -27.68 10.16 8.87
CA GLU A 237 -28.81 9.86 9.77
C GLU A 237 -29.07 10.98 10.76
N ARG A 238 -28.05 11.72 11.19
CA ARG A 238 -28.11 12.82 12.18
C ARG A 238 -28.13 14.20 11.52
N HIS A 239 -27.64 14.30 10.31
CA HIS A 239 -27.46 15.53 9.53
C HIS A 239 -27.97 15.34 8.09
N PRO A 240 -29.29 15.12 7.90
CA PRO A 240 -29.87 14.90 6.58
C PRO A 240 -29.72 16.10 5.64
N GLU A 241 -29.52 17.30 6.19
CA GLU A 241 -29.24 18.55 5.45
C GLU A 241 -27.96 18.46 4.62
N ASP A 242 -26.97 17.65 5.00
CA ASP A 242 -25.70 17.48 4.30
C ASP A 242 -25.78 16.51 3.11
N ALA A 243 -26.95 15.89 2.86
CA ALA A 243 -27.11 14.90 1.80
C ALA A 243 -26.78 15.44 0.39
N ALA A 244 -27.06 16.71 0.13
CA ALA A 244 -26.68 17.37 -1.12
C ALA A 244 -25.16 17.53 -1.22
N ALA A 245 -24.50 18.00 -0.16
CA ALA A 245 -23.05 18.17 -0.13
C ALA A 245 -22.31 16.83 -0.34
N VAL A 246 -22.79 15.74 0.28
CA VAL A 246 -22.21 14.39 0.07
C VAL A 246 -22.27 13.95 -1.39
N ARG A 247 -23.31 14.30 -2.14
CA ARG A 247 -23.50 13.87 -3.53
C ARG A 247 -22.81 14.78 -4.55
N GLU A 248 -22.71 16.07 -4.26
CA GLU A 248 -22.39 17.09 -5.27
C GLU A 248 -21.08 17.83 -4.99
N ASP A 249 -20.59 17.83 -3.71
CA ASP A 249 -19.34 18.49 -3.35
C ASP A 249 -18.21 17.48 -3.13
N ALA A 250 -17.36 17.31 -4.16
CA ALA A 250 -16.19 16.42 -4.08
C ALA A 250 -15.22 16.80 -2.95
N LEU A 251 -15.09 18.09 -2.59
CA LEU A 251 -14.23 18.55 -1.50
C LEU A 251 -14.83 18.20 -0.13
N PHE A 252 -16.16 18.20 0.00
CA PHE A 252 -16.82 17.73 1.20
C PHE A 252 -16.56 16.25 1.41
N MET A 253 -16.74 15.42 0.38
CA MET A 253 -16.42 14.00 0.41
C MET A 253 -14.95 13.72 0.74
N GLN A 254 -14.04 14.45 0.12
CA GLN A 254 -12.61 14.31 0.41
C GLN A 254 -12.31 14.59 1.90
N ARG A 255 -12.91 15.63 2.48
CA ARG A 255 -12.78 15.96 3.91
C ARG A 255 -13.32 14.86 4.80
N CYS A 256 -14.48 14.28 4.45
CA CYS A 256 -15.06 13.13 5.19
C CYS A 256 -14.10 11.92 5.19
N VAL A 257 -13.50 11.61 4.04
CA VAL A 257 -12.51 10.51 3.93
C VAL A 257 -11.26 10.82 4.76
N HIS A 258 -10.73 12.04 4.68
CA HIS A 258 -9.54 12.44 5.47
C HIS A 258 -9.82 12.35 6.96
N GLU A 259 -10.98 12.82 7.42
CA GLU A 259 -11.38 12.75 8.83
C GLU A 259 -11.57 11.30 9.30
N THR A 260 -12.15 10.46 8.45
CA THR A 260 -12.26 9.02 8.73
C THR A 260 -10.89 8.38 8.92
N VAL A 261 -9.94 8.65 8.02
CA VAL A 261 -8.57 8.10 8.11
C VAL A 261 -7.82 8.68 9.32
N ARG A 262 -8.04 9.95 9.66
CA ARG A 262 -7.47 10.55 10.86
C ARG A 262 -7.95 9.84 12.11
N LEU A 263 -9.26 9.63 12.26
CA LEU A 263 -9.85 8.99 13.42
C LEU A 263 -9.58 7.48 13.48
N ASN A 264 -9.56 6.82 12.34
CA ASN A 264 -9.44 5.37 12.20
C ASN A 264 -8.42 4.99 11.12
N PRO A 265 -7.12 5.21 11.35
CA PRO A 265 -6.09 4.85 10.39
C PRO A 265 -6.13 3.35 10.11
N SER A 266 -5.98 2.96 8.84
CA SER A 266 -5.94 1.54 8.43
C SER A 266 -4.75 0.80 9.05
N SER A 267 -3.63 1.50 9.25
CA SER A 267 -2.47 1.02 10.00
C SER A 267 -2.40 1.80 11.32
N PRO A 268 -2.85 1.24 12.45
CA PRO A 268 -2.96 1.99 13.70
C PRO A 268 -1.62 2.29 14.37
N THR A 269 -0.56 1.59 13.98
CA THR A 269 0.80 1.76 14.54
C THR A 269 1.86 1.80 13.46
N GLY A 270 2.90 2.61 13.69
CA GLY A 270 4.17 2.54 12.98
C GLY A 270 5.24 1.93 13.88
N ARG A 271 6.27 1.29 13.30
CA ARG A 271 7.42 0.77 14.07
C ARG A 271 8.72 1.29 13.50
N ARG A 272 9.66 1.59 14.40
CA ARG A 272 11.04 1.96 14.06
C ARG A 272 12.00 1.15 14.93
N ARG A 273 13.20 0.92 14.41
CA ARG A 273 14.36 0.37 15.13
C ARG A 273 15.43 1.43 15.21
N ALA A 274 15.94 1.71 16.40
CA ALA A 274 17.04 2.65 16.61
C ALA A 274 18.37 2.04 16.16
N LEU A 275 19.00 2.62 15.15
CA LEU A 275 20.33 2.22 14.64
C LEU A 275 21.45 2.82 15.49
N ALA A 276 21.20 3.97 16.09
CA ALA A 276 22.05 4.66 17.05
C ALA A 276 21.17 5.28 18.14
N PRO A 277 21.72 5.73 19.27
CA PRO A 277 20.96 6.46 20.29
C PRO A 277 20.36 7.76 19.71
N VAL A 278 19.08 8.01 19.97
CA VAL A 278 18.35 9.20 19.51
C VAL A 278 17.69 9.88 20.71
N THR A 279 17.78 11.20 20.81
CA THR A 279 17.02 11.97 21.78
C THR A 279 16.07 12.90 21.03
N LEU A 280 14.75 12.74 21.25
CA LEU A 280 13.73 13.61 20.66
C LEU A 280 13.76 15.00 21.33
N ARG A 281 13.16 16.00 20.67
CA ARG A 281 13.11 17.38 21.21
C ARG A 281 12.39 17.48 22.56
N SER A 282 11.46 16.59 22.82
CA SER A 282 10.77 16.47 24.13
C SER A 282 11.66 15.98 25.25
N GLY A 283 12.87 15.49 24.95
CA GLY A 283 13.78 14.88 25.92
C GLY A 283 13.64 13.35 26.02
N VAL A 284 12.72 12.74 25.28
CA VAL A 284 12.60 11.26 25.25
C VAL A 284 13.89 10.68 24.66
N HIS A 285 14.58 9.86 25.45
CA HIS A 285 15.80 9.17 25.03
C HIS A 285 15.47 7.76 24.52
N ILE A 286 15.97 7.44 23.33
CA ILE A 286 15.79 6.17 22.62
C ILE A 286 17.17 5.54 22.48
N PRO A 287 17.48 4.47 23.23
CA PRO A 287 18.77 3.81 23.13
C PRO A 287 18.93 3.03 21.82
N GLN A 288 20.17 2.80 21.40
CA GLN A 288 20.47 1.94 20.25
C GLN A 288 19.85 0.54 20.42
N GLY A 289 19.23 0.02 19.37
CA GLY A 289 18.56 -1.28 19.36
C GLY A 289 17.13 -1.26 19.88
N ALA A 290 16.66 -0.16 20.48
CA ALA A 290 15.29 -0.07 20.96
C ALA A 290 14.27 -0.12 19.81
N THR A 291 13.12 -0.73 20.09
CA THR A 291 11.94 -0.66 19.22
C THR A 291 11.11 0.56 19.60
N VAL A 292 10.79 1.40 18.63
CA VAL A 292 9.89 2.54 18.80
C VAL A 292 8.56 2.21 18.15
N VAL A 293 7.49 2.19 18.93
CA VAL A 293 6.12 2.05 18.46
C VAL A 293 5.48 3.43 18.42
N ILE A 294 4.99 3.82 17.25
CA ILE A 294 4.30 5.09 17.03
C ILE A 294 2.81 4.79 16.98
N ASP A 295 2.07 5.20 18.00
CA ASP A 295 0.62 4.98 18.11
C ASP A 295 -0.13 6.03 17.29
N LEU A 296 -0.37 5.72 15.98
CA LEU A 296 -1.01 6.62 15.04
C LEU A 296 -2.45 6.97 15.47
N GLN A 297 -3.14 6.05 16.15
CA GLN A 297 -4.48 6.29 16.60
C GLN A 297 -4.55 7.31 17.75
N ALA A 298 -3.57 7.25 18.66
CA ALA A 298 -3.47 8.22 19.75
C ALA A 298 -3.02 9.59 19.24
N LEU A 299 -1.93 9.64 18.45
CA LEU A 299 -1.35 10.91 17.99
C LEU A 299 -2.27 11.68 17.03
N ASN A 300 -3.12 11.00 16.27
CA ASN A 300 -4.09 11.66 15.39
C ASN A 300 -5.25 12.32 16.17
N ARG A 301 -5.32 12.10 17.48
CA ARG A 301 -6.26 12.73 18.42
C ARG A 301 -5.58 13.68 19.41
N ASP A 302 -4.26 13.79 19.30
CA ASP A 302 -3.46 14.73 20.10
C ASP A 302 -3.85 16.17 19.71
N PRO A 303 -4.12 17.08 20.68
CA PRO A 303 -4.57 18.45 20.42
C PRO A 303 -3.61 19.30 19.60
#